data_fcaeeabd050a8637e57094dd46e739de
#
_entry.id   fcaeeabd050a8637e57094dd46e739de
#
_cell.length_a   1.000
_cell.length_b   1.000
_cell.length_c   1.000
_cell.angle_alpha   90.00
_cell.angle_beta   90.00
_cell.angle_gamma   90.00
#
_symmetry.space_group_name_H-M   'P 1'
#
loop_
_entity.id
_entity.type
_entity.pdbx_description
1 polymer ?
#
loop_
_entity_poly.entity_id
_entity_poly.type
_entity_poly.pdbx_seq_one_letter_code
_entity_poly.pdbx_strand_id
1 'polypeptide(L)'
;MNPTDAYQDIREAVRDLCGQFSAEYFRKIDEERGYPEAFVDALTKAGWLAALIPQEYGGSGLGLTEASVIMEEINRAGGNSGACHGQMYNMGTLLRHGSAEQKQRYLPKIASGELRLQSMGVTEPTTGTDTTKIKTTAVRKGDRYVINGQKVWISRVQHSDLMILLARTTPLSDVKKKSEGMSIFIVDLHHAIGNGMTVRPIPNMVNHETNELFFDNLEIPAENLIGEEGQGFKYILDGLNAERTLIAAECIGDGYWFVDKVSQYVKDRVVFGRPIGQNQGVQFPIARAFINVEAASLMRFDAARRFDAHEPCGAQANMAKLLAADASWEAANACLQFHGGFGFACEYDVERKFRETRLYQVAPISTNLILSYVAEHILGLPRSF
;
A
#
# COMPACT_ATOMS: atom_id res chain seq x y z
N MET A 1 -21.42 15.13 12.25
CA MET A 1 -20.13 15.57 11.69
C MET A 1 -19.87 14.72 10.47
N ASN A 2 -19.67 15.33 9.31
CA ASN A 2 -19.34 14.56 8.10
C ASN A 2 -17.98 13.88 8.36
N PRO A 3 -17.79 12.57 8.08
CA PRO A 3 -16.50 11.91 8.24
C PRO A 3 -15.35 12.62 7.49
N THR A 4 -15.65 13.32 6.41
CA THR A 4 -14.69 14.15 5.65
C THR A 4 -14.19 15.37 6.43
N ASP A 5 -14.93 15.87 7.43
CA ASP A 5 -14.55 17.00 8.28
C ASP A 5 -13.83 16.54 9.56
N ALA A 6 -13.76 15.24 9.79
CA ALA A 6 -13.02 14.70 10.92
C ALA A 6 -11.51 14.75 10.65
N TYR A 7 -10.72 14.87 11.72
CA TYR A 7 -9.25 14.86 11.67
C TYR A 7 -8.65 16.06 10.93
N GLN A 8 -9.27 17.24 11.04
CA GLN A 8 -8.87 18.44 10.32
C GLN A 8 -7.41 18.83 10.61
N ASP A 9 -6.97 18.72 11.86
CA ASP A 9 -5.60 19.02 12.27
C ASP A 9 -4.57 18.13 11.54
N ILE A 10 -4.87 16.83 11.41
CA ILE A 10 -4.02 15.89 10.67
C ILE A 10 -4.01 16.25 9.18
N ARG A 11 -5.19 16.54 8.61
CA ARG A 11 -5.33 16.90 7.20
C ARG A 11 -4.54 18.15 6.85
N GLU A 12 -4.65 19.20 7.65
CA GLU A 12 -3.93 20.45 7.45
C GLU A 12 -2.43 20.25 7.56
N ALA A 13 -1.96 19.59 8.62
CA ALA A 13 -0.53 19.38 8.85
C ALA A 13 0.12 18.53 7.75
N VAL A 14 -0.56 17.46 7.27
CA VAL A 14 -0.04 16.63 6.17
C VAL A 14 -0.05 17.42 4.86
N ARG A 15 -1.11 18.19 4.58
CA ARG A 15 -1.22 19.02 3.38
C ARG A 15 -0.14 20.10 3.34
N ASP A 16 0.13 20.75 4.46
CA ASP A 16 1.17 21.79 4.58
C ASP A 16 2.56 21.19 4.32
N LEU A 17 2.84 19.99 4.82
CA LEU A 17 4.08 19.28 4.52
C LEU A 17 4.16 18.94 3.03
N CYS A 18 3.10 18.36 2.46
CA CYS A 18 3.05 18.00 1.04
C CYS A 18 3.20 19.22 0.13
N GLY A 19 2.69 20.37 0.54
CA GLY A 19 2.81 21.66 -0.16
C GLY A 19 4.25 22.15 -0.35
N GLN A 20 5.21 21.61 0.39
CA GLN A 20 6.65 21.90 0.23
C GLN A 20 7.25 21.20 -0.99
N PHE A 21 6.53 20.23 -1.58
CA PHE A 21 6.96 19.45 -2.73
C PHE A 21 6.06 19.76 -3.92
N SER A 22 6.62 20.43 -4.92
CA SER A 22 5.87 20.84 -6.11
C SER A 22 5.51 19.66 -7.02
N ALA A 23 4.53 19.86 -7.89
CA ALA A 23 4.22 18.90 -8.94
C ALA A 23 5.44 18.60 -9.84
N GLU A 24 6.29 19.61 -10.10
CA GLU A 24 7.54 19.46 -10.85
C GLU A 24 8.53 18.50 -10.16
N TYR A 25 8.61 18.53 -8.82
CA TYR A 25 9.41 17.56 -8.06
C TYR A 25 9.00 16.12 -8.37
N PHE A 26 7.70 15.83 -8.32
CA PHE A 26 7.21 14.46 -8.58
C PHE A 26 7.34 14.07 -10.06
N ARG A 27 7.14 15.01 -11.00
CA ARG A 27 7.40 14.77 -12.44
C ARG A 27 8.85 14.38 -12.69
N LYS A 28 9.79 15.12 -12.13
CA LYS A 28 11.22 14.82 -12.27
C LYS A 28 11.57 13.43 -11.73
N ILE A 29 11.05 13.05 -10.55
CA ILE A 29 11.25 11.71 -9.98
C ILE A 29 10.70 10.63 -10.92
N ASP A 30 9.51 10.84 -11.49
CA ASP A 30 8.90 9.87 -12.42
C ASP A 30 9.71 9.76 -13.74
N GLU A 31 10.16 10.87 -14.32
CA GLU A 31 11.02 10.89 -15.51
C GLU A 31 12.36 10.16 -15.30
N GLU A 32 12.97 10.36 -14.14
CA GLU A 32 14.22 9.71 -13.74
C GLU A 32 14.02 8.26 -13.30
N ARG A 33 12.77 7.78 -13.20
CA ARG A 33 12.41 6.49 -12.59
C ARG A 33 13.01 6.32 -11.20
N GLY A 34 13.04 7.43 -10.46
CA GLY A 34 13.67 7.55 -9.16
C GLY A 34 12.72 7.26 -8.00
N TYR A 35 13.26 7.45 -6.81
CA TYR A 35 12.52 7.36 -5.54
C TYR A 35 12.45 8.74 -4.88
N PRO A 36 11.30 9.18 -4.35
CA PRO A 36 11.14 10.51 -3.78
C PRO A 36 11.74 10.61 -2.36
N GLU A 37 13.05 10.44 -2.25
CA GLU A 37 13.78 10.34 -0.98
C GLU A 37 13.51 11.53 -0.05
N ALA A 38 13.63 12.76 -0.57
CA ALA A 38 13.43 13.97 0.24
C ALA A 38 11.98 14.08 0.78
N PHE A 39 10.99 13.64 0.01
CA PHE A 39 9.59 13.60 0.43
C PHE A 39 9.35 12.58 1.55
N VAL A 40 9.89 11.37 1.38
CA VAL A 40 9.77 10.30 2.39
C VAL A 40 10.53 10.67 3.66
N ASP A 41 11.70 11.30 3.56
CA ASP A 41 12.43 11.84 4.70
C ASP A 41 11.64 12.89 5.47
N ALA A 42 10.98 13.80 4.76
CA ALA A 42 10.16 14.83 5.39
C ALA A 42 8.98 14.22 6.16
N LEU A 43 8.29 13.24 5.58
CA LEU A 43 7.22 12.50 6.26
C LEU A 43 7.73 11.74 7.48
N THR A 44 8.91 11.11 7.38
CA THR A 44 9.56 10.39 8.47
C THR A 44 9.92 11.35 9.62
N LYS A 45 10.58 12.47 9.32
CA LYS A 45 10.98 13.48 10.31
C LYS A 45 9.79 14.14 11.02
N ALA A 46 8.67 14.29 10.32
CA ALA A 46 7.43 14.78 10.89
C ALA A 46 6.68 13.71 11.73
N GLY A 47 7.17 12.47 11.78
CA GLY A 47 6.57 11.37 12.55
C GLY A 47 5.38 10.69 11.89
N TRP A 48 4.97 11.11 10.66
CA TRP A 48 3.79 10.57 10.00
C TRP A 48 3.90 9.08 9.69
N LEU A 49 5.10 8.59 9.36
CA LEU A 49 5.32 7.17 9.07
C LEU A 49 5.47 6.28 10.33
N ALA A 50 5.51 6.90 11.52
CA ALA A 50 5.51 6.25 12.83
C ALA A 50 4.15 6.38 13.56
N ALA A 51 3.11 6.84 12.87
CA ALA A 51 1.80 7.12 13.47
C ALA A 51 1.22 5.93 14.24
N LEU A 52 1.35 4.72 13.72
CA LEU A 52 0.85 3.47 14.31
C LEU A 52 1.75 2.88 15.41
N ILE A 53 2.98 3.35 15.57
CA ILE A 53 3.88 2.87 16.62
C ILE A 53 3.42 3.42 17.97
N PRO A 54 3.29 2.58 19.02
CA PRO A 54 2.97 3.05 20.36
C PRO A 54 3.98 4.08 20.90
N GLN A 55 3.51 4.96 21.76
CA GLN A 55 4.34 6.02 22.34
C GLN A 55 5.53 5.47 23.15
N GLU A 56 5.39 4.32 23.78
CA GLU A 56 6.47 3.62 24.51
C GLU A 56 7.66 3.26 23.61
N TYR A 57 7.47 3.17 22.28
CA TYR A 57 8.51 2.94 21.28
C TYR A 57 8.83 4.20 20.45
N GLY A 58 8.35 5.38 20.87
CA GLY A 58 8.66 6.65 20.22
C GLY A 58 7.75 7.05 19.06
N GLY A 59 6.67 6.33 18.80
CA GLY A 59 5.64 6.68 17.81
C GLY A 59 4.52 7.56 18.40
N SER A 60 3.49 7.82 17.60
CA SER A 60 2.34 8.64 18.02
C SER A 60 1.23 7.84 18.70
N GLY A 61 1.18 6.51 18.52
CA GLY A 61 0.15 5.64 19.07
C GLY A 61 -1.25 5.90 18.48
N LEU A 62 -1.31 6.40 17.25
CA LEU A 62 -2.57 6.62 16.52
C LEU A 62 -3.13 5.31 15.97
N GLY A 63 -4.41 5.33 15.61
CA GLY A 63 -5.09 4.19 15.00
C GLY A 63 -4.96 4.13 13.48
N LEU A 64 -5.52 3.06 12.91
CA LEU A 64 -5.59 2.89 11.45
C LEU A 64 -6.47 3.97 10.80
N THR A 65 -7.44 4.49 11.54
CA THR A 65 -8.31 5.58 11.07
C THR A 65 -7.48 6.82 10.74
N GLU A 66 -6.64 7.29 11.67
CA GLU A 66 -5.76 8.43 11.47
C GLU A 66 -4.69 8.15 10.40
N ALA A 67 -4.08 6.96 10.42
CA ALA A 67 -3.13 6.54 9.41
C ALA A 67 -3.75 6.57 7.99
N SER A 68 -5.03 6.19 7.86
CA SER A 68 -5.75 6.24 6.60
C SER A 68 -6.00 7.69 6.12
N VAL A 69 -6.23 8.64 7.04
CA VAL A 69 -6.37 10.06 6.72
C VAL A 69 -5.03 10.63 6.22
N ILE A 70 -3.91 10.24 6.84
CA ILE A 70 -2.56 10.65 6.40
C ILE A 70 -2.33 10.21 4.95
N MET A 71 -2.61 8.94 4.60
CA MET A 71 -2.42 8.41 3.25
C MET A 71 -3.34 9.11 2.22
N GLU A 72 -4.60 9.36 2.59
CA GLU A 72 -5.54 10.11 1.77
C GLU A 72 -5.02 11.52 1.42
N GLU A 73 -4.55 12.27 2.42
CA GLU A 73 -4.09 13.66 2.21
C GLU A 73 -2.80 13.72 1.37
N ILE A 74 -1.87 12.77 1.54
CA ILE A 74 -0.69 12.67 0.69
C ILE A 74 -1.09 12.57 -0.79
N ASN A 75 -2.00 11.65 -1.13
CA ASN A 75 -2.42 11.44 -2.51
C ASN A 75 -3.28 12.61 -3.02
N ARG A 76 -4.15 13.17 -2.19
CA ARG A 76 -4.98 14.34 -2.50
C ARG A 76 -4.14 15.58 -2.78
N ALA A 77 -3.01 15.75 -2.11
CA ALA A 77 -2.06 16.83 -2.36
C ALA A 77 -1.23 16.64 -3.65
N GLY A 78 -1.41 15.55 -4.38
CA GLY A 78 -0.69 15.24 -5.62
C GLY A 78 0.61 14.45 -5.44
N GLY A 79 0.94 14.08 -4.19
CA GLY A 79 2.00 13.13 -3.88
C GLY A 79 1.61 11.68 -4.22
N ASN A 80 2.52 10.76 -3.93
CA ASN A 80 2.30 9.32 -4.07
C ASN A 80 2.72 8.63 -2.76
N SER A 81 1.73 8.27 -1.94
CA SER A 81 1.96 7.53 -0.69
C SER A 81 2.49 6.10 -0.92
N GLY A 82 2.35 5.58 -2.15
CA GLY A 82 2.96 4.33 -2.56
C GLY A 82 4.47 4.26 -2.32
N ALA A 83 5.15 5.41 -2.24
CA ALA A 83 6.57 5.48 -1.90
C ALA A 83 6.88 5.09 -0.43
N CYS A 84 5.91 5.19 0.49
CA CYS A 84 6.14 5.03 1.93
C CYS A 84 5.10 4.18 2.67
N HIS A 85 3.95 3.89 2.08
CA HIS A 85 2.85 3.17 2.74
C HIS A 85 3.25 1.80 3.31
N GLY A 86 4.23 1.15 2.68
CA GLY A 86 4.71 -0.17 3.09
C GLY A 86 5.14 -0.22 4.55
N GLN A 87 5.73 0.85 5.07
CA GLN A 87 6.12 0.92 6.47
C GLN A 87 4.91 0.80 7.41
N MET A 88 3.79 1.42 7.07
CA MET A 88 2.60 1.42 7.92
C MET A 88 1.98 0.03 8.10
N TYR A 89 1.84 -0.77 7.05
CA TYR A 89 1.24 -2.10 7.19
C TYR A 89 2.24 -3.20 7.56
N ASN A 90 3.50 -3.11 7.12
CA ASN A 90 4.55 -4.07 7.49
C ASN A 90 4.83 -4.04 8.99
N MET A 91 4.89 -2.85 9.55
CA MET A 91 5.06 -2.60 10.97
C MET A 91 3.93 -3.25 11.81
N GLY A 92 2.72 -3.29 11.30
CA GLY A 92 1.59 -3.95 11.93
C GLY A 92 1.82 -5.45 12.20
N THR A 93 2.59 -6.14 11.36
CA THR A 93 2.99 -7.54 11.59
C THR A 93 3.92 -7.65 12.80
N LEU A 94 4.92 -6.77 12.90
CA LEU A 94 5.84 -6.72 14.03
C LEU A 94 5.13 -6.31 15.33
N LEU A 95 4.24 -5.31 15.26
CA LEU A 95 3.47 -4.83 16.41
C LEU A 95 2.59 -5.93 17.03
N ARG A 96 1.95 -6.75 16.21
CA ARG A 96 1.03 -7.79 16.68
C ARG A 96 1.70 -9.09 17.07
N HIS A 97 2.71 -9.52 16.32
CA HIS A 97 3.26 -10.88 16.40
C HIS A 97 4.75 -10.92 16.75
N GLY A 98 5.45 -9.78 16.75
CA GLY A 98 6.85 -9.69 17.18
C GLY A 98 7.02 -9.99 18.67
N SER A 99 8.15 -10.59 19.04
CA SER A 99 8.52 -10.74 20.45
C SER A 99 8.80 -9.38 21.12
N ALA A 100 8.83 -9.35 22.46
CA ALA A 100 9.18 -8.13 23.19
C ALA A 100 10.57 -7.61 22.78
N GLU A 101 11.54 -8.51 22.60
CA GLU A 101 12.90 -8.20 22.17
C GLU A 101 12.93 -7.63 20.74
N GLN A 102 12.16 -8.21 19.82
CA GLN A 102 12.04 -7.69 18.45
C GLN A 102 11.42 -6.30 18.43
N LYS A 103 10.33 -6.08 19.17
CA LYS A 103 9.68 -4.76 19.29
C LYS A 103 10.65 -3.72 19.86
N GLN A 104 11.34 -4.04 20.95
CA GLN A 104 12.32 -3.15 21.58
C GLN A 104 13.52 -2.85 20.66
N ARG A 105 13.94 -3.82 19.84
CA ARG A 105 15.06 -3.68 18.92
C ARG A 105 14.75 -2.83 17.72
N TYR A 106 13.55 -2.96 17.13
CA TYR A 106 13.23 -2.39 15.83
C TYR A 106 12.31 -1.17 15.89
N LEU A 107 11.27 -1.18 16.75
CA LEU A 107 10.25 -0.12 16.71
C LEU A 107 10.79 1.28 17.03
N PRO A 108 11.67 1.49 18.03
CA PRO A 108 12.24 2.81 18.30
C PRO A 108 13.06 3.35 17.12
N LYS A 109 13.80 2.48 16.44
CA LYS A 109 14.60 2.84 15.26
C LYS A 109 13.75 3.15 14.03
N ILE A 110 12.63 2.44 13.87
CA ILE A 110 11.65 2.74 12.81
C ILE A 110 10.94 4.06 13.12
N ALA A 111 10.59 4.30 14.39
CA ALA A 111 9.94 5.54 14.79
C ALA A 111 10.82 6.77 14.58
N SER A 112 12.12 6.66 14.88
CA SER A 112 13.09 7.75 14.69
C SER A 112 13.52 7.95 13.24
N GLY A 113 13.20 7.00 12.35
CA GLY A 113 13.66 6.99 10.95
C GLY A 113 15.09 6.47 10.76
N GLU A 114 15.71 5.91 11.79
CA GLU A 114 17.02 5.22 11.68
C GLU A 114 16.92 3.96 10.80
N LEU A 115 15.78 3.26 10.86
CA LEU A 115 15.48 2.10 10.05
C LEU A 115 14.16 2.29 9.28
N ARG A 116 14.15 1.82 8.03
CA ARG A 116 12.95 1.74 7.19
C ARG A 116 12.51 0.29 7.00
N LEU A 117 11.24 0.00 7.28
CA LEU A 117 10.60 -1.30 7.05
C LEU A 117 9.53 -1.15 5.96
N GLN A 118 9.93 -0.98 4.71
CA GLN A 118 9.03 -0.69 3.60
C GLN A 118 8.81 -1.85 2.62
N SER A 119 9.62 -2.91 2.72
CA SER A 119 9.56 -4.05 1.80
C SER A 119 8.83 -5.25 2.40
N MET A 120 8.07 -5.97 1.54
CA MET A 120 7.39 -7.19 1.91
C MET A 120 7.50 -8.24 0.79
N GLY A 121 8.21 -9.33 1.07
CA GLY A 121 8.47 -10.43 0.12
C GLY A 121 7.46 -11.56 0.28
N VAL A 122 6.33 -11.49 -0.46
CA VAL A 122 5.27 -12.52 -0.44
C VAL A 122 5.10 -13.18 -1.79
N THR A 123 4.81 -12.40 -2.82
CA THR A 123 4.46 -12.86 -4.17
C THR A 123 5.62 -13.58 -4.87
N GLU A 124 5.31 -14.66 -5.56
CA GLU A 124 6.26 -15.42 -6.40
C GLU A 124 5.79 -15.45 -7.86
N PRO A 125 6.65 -15.76 -8.84
CA PRO A 125 6.28 -15.74 -10.26
C PRO A 125 5.05 -16.59 -10.62
N THR A 126 4.78 -17.65 -9.85
CA THR A 126 3.66 -18.59 -10.09
C THR A 126 2.54 -18.48 -9.05
N THR A 127 2.64 -17.58 -8.07
CA THR A 127 1.75 -17.52 -6.90
C THR A 127 1.38 -16.09 -6.51
N GLY A 128 0.78 -15.32 -7.41
CA GLY A 128 0.27 -13.99 -7.12
C GLY A 128 -1.00 -14.03 -6.27
N THR A 129 -2.02 -14.74 -6.73
CA THR A 129 -3.34 -14.83 -6.06
C THR A 129 -3.39 -15.97 -5.04
N ASP A 130 -2.91 -17.15 -5.41
CA ASP A 130 -2.87 -18.32 -4.53
C ASP A 130 -1.57 -18.40 -3.71
N THR A 131 -1.45 -17.52 -2.73
CA THR A 131 -0.28 -17.42 -1.83
C THR A 131 0.00 -18.74 -1.09
N THR A 132 -1.00 -19.62 -0.96
CA THR A 132 -0.80 -20.92 -0.27
C THR A 132 0.14 -21.86 -1.01
N LYS A 133 0.51 -21.55 -2.25
CA LYS A 133 1.41 -22.37 -3.10
C LYS A 133 2.83 -21.81 -3.23
N ILE A 134 3.24 -20.87 -2.37
CA ILE A 134 4.62 -20.35 -2.40
C ILE A 134 5.63 -21.51 -2.28
N LYS A 135 6.76 -21.33 -2.96
CA LYS A 135 7.84 -22.32 -3.06
C LYS A 135 9.13 -21.88 -2.36
N THR A 136 9.28 -20.59 -2.06
CA THR A 136 10.43 -20.11 -1.27
C THR A 136 10.45 -20.83 0.07
N THR A 137 11.56 -21.49 0.37
CA THR A 137 11.75 -22.29 1.59
C THR A 137 12.63 -21.58 2.59
N ALA A 138 12.43 -21.87 3.88
CA ALA A 138 13.30 -21.50 4.98
C ALA A 138 13.55 -22.72 5.85
N VAL A 139 14.71 -23.30 5.73
CA VAL A 139 15.09 -24.53 6.45
C VAL A 139 15.93 -24.18 7.66
N ARG A 140 15.50 -24.60 8.86
CA ARG A 140 16.24 -24.35 10.09
C ARG A 140 17.52 -25.20 10.17
N LYS A 141 18.63 -24.54 10.42
CA LYS A 141 19.95 -25.19 10.68
C LYS A 141 20.55 -24.55 11.95
N GLY A 142 20.32 -25.21 13.08
CA GLY A 142 20.79 -24.73 14.38
C GLY A 142 20.14 -23.38 14.77
N ASP A 143 20.96 -22.37 14.89
CA ASP A 143 20.57 -20.99 15.23
C ASP A 143 20.23 -20.11 14.02
N ARG A 144 20.11 -20.69 12.81
CA ARG A 144 19.83 -19.97 11.56
C ARG A 144 18.72 -20.63 10.75
N TYR A 145 18.12 -19.85 9.85
CA TYR A 145 17.35 -20.35 8.72
C TYR A 145 18.10 -20.12 7.42
N VAL A 146 18.12 -21.13 6.55
CA VAL A 146 18.66 -21.06 5.20
C VAL A 146 17.51 -20.91 4.23
N ILE A 147 17.50 -19.81 3.50
CA ILE A 147 16.40 -19.42 2.59
C ILE A 147 16.83 -19.66 1.15
N ASN A 148 15.95 -20.34 0.39
CA ASN A 148 16.10 -20.57 -1.04
C ASN A 148 14.78 -20.30 -1.77
N GLY A 149 14.85 -19.60 -2.90
CA GLY A 149 13.65 -19.31 -3.70
C GLY A 149 13.70 -17.99 -4.44
N GLN A 150 12.52 -17.49 -4.79
CA GLN A 150 12.35 -16.27 -5.59
C GLN A 150 11.10 -15.52 -5.17
N LYS A 151 11.19 -14.19 -5.15
CA LYS A 151 10.04 -13.29 -5.01
C LYS A 151 9.99 -12.33 -6.18
N VAL A 152 8.79 -11.84 -6.52
CA VAL A 152 8.57 -10.92 -7.63
C VAL A 152 7.59 -9.82 -7.23
N TRP A 153 7.66 -8.67 -7.88
CA TRP A 153 6.86 -7.49 -7.58
C TRP A 153 7.11 -6.92 -6.19
N ILE A 154 8.36 -7.03 -5.72
CA ILE A 154 8.72 -6.53 -4.39
C ILE A 154 9.21 -5.08 -4.50
N SER A 155 8.45 -4.17 -3.88
CA SER A 155 8.73 -2.75 -3.95
C SER A 155 9.72 -2.28 -2.89
N ARG A 156 10.48 -1.24 -3.22
CA ARG A 156 11.31 -0.43 -2.30
C ARG A 156 12.41 -1.18 -1.56
N VAL A 157 12.90 -2.29 -2.11
CA VAL A 157 13.98 -3.08 -1.50
C VAL A 157 15.25 -2.24 -1.32
N GLN A 158 15.59 -1.41 -2.33
CA GLN A 158 16.77 -0.54 -2.31
C GLN A 158 16.62 0.67 -1.36
N HIS A 159 15.41 0.95 -0.89
CA HIS A 159 15.05 2.10 -0.04
C HIS A 159 14.51 1.66 1.32
N SER A 160 14.81 0.43 1.72
CA SER A 160 14.40 -0.17 2.98
C SER A 160 15.59 -0.84 3.65
N ASP A 161 15.69 -0.75 4.96
CA ASP A 161 16.73 -1.46 5.74
C ASP A 161 16.27 -2.87 6.09
N LEU A 162 14.97 -3.03 6.27
CA LEU A 162 14.33 -4.27 6.69
C LEU A 162 13.26 -4.71 5.70
N MET A 163 13.06 -6.02 5.57
CA MET A 163 11.98 -6.62 4.78
C MET A 163 11.25 -7.67 5.61
N ILE A 164 9.92 -7.70 5.51
CA ILE A 164 9.12 -8.85 5.95
C ILE A 164 9.13 -9.90 4.84
N LEU A 165 9.54 -11.12 5.16
CA LEU A 165 9.60 -12.22 4.20
C LEU A 165 8.70 -13.38 4.63
N LEU A 166 7.79 -13.80 3.76
CA LEU A 166 7.01 -15.03 3.92
C LEU A 166 7.71 -16.18 3.18
N ALA A 167 8.06 -17.24 3.90
CA ALA A 167 8.68 -18.43 3.34
C ALA A 167 8.10 -19.70 3.98
N ARG A 168 8.27 -20.85 3.30
CA ARG A 168 7.76 -22.12 3.75
C ARG A 168 8.80 -22.83 4.62
N THR A 169 8.46 -23.07 5.87
CA THR A 169 9.29 -23.83 6.84
C THR A 169 8.93 -25.32 6.87
N THR A 170 7.71 -25.68 6.48
CA THR A 170 7.28 -27.08 6.31
C THR A 170 6.86 -27.28 4.86
N PRO A 171 7.34 -28.34 4.17
CA PRO A 171 6.94 -28.65 2.80
C PRO A 171 5.42 -28.74 2.62
N LEU A 172 4.91 -28.32 1.47
CA LEU A 172 3.47 -28.33 1.18
C LEU A 172 2.88 -29.77 1.23
N SER A 173 3.68 -30.79 0.94
CA SER A 173 3.31 -32.20 1.05
C SER A 173 3.04 -32.67 2.48
N ASP A 174 3.62 -31.98 3.46
CA ASP A 174 3.69 -32.45 4.85
C ASP A 174 2.67 -31.72 5.77
N VAL A 175 1.92 -30.75 5.21
CA VAL A 175 0.89 -30.01 5.96
C VAL A 175 -0.51 -30.54 5.65
N LYS A 176 -1.41 -30.45 6.63
CA LYS A 176 -2.83 -30.82 6.46
C LYS A 176 -3.62 -29.79 5.68
N LYS A 177 -3.33 -28.51 5.90
CA LYS A 177 -3.96 -27.38 5.21
C LYS A 177 -2.89 -26.60 4.45
N LYS A 178 -3.16 -26.22 3.21
CA LYS A 178 -2.21 -25.47 2.35
C LYS A 178 -1.74 -24.14 2.98
N SER A 179 -2.52 -23.56 3.89
CA SER A 179 -2.19 -22.34 4.64
C SER A 179 -1.23 -22.56 5.80
N GLU A 180 -0.96 -23.79 6.19
CA GLU A 180 -0.01 -24.14 7.26
C GLU A 180 1.42 -24.26 6.73
N GLY A 181 2.41 -24.25 7.64
CA GLY A 181 3.81 -24.49 7.32
C GLY A 181 4.53 -23.31 6.65
N MET A 182 3.95 -22.12 6.68
CA MET A 182 4.59 -20.87 6.28
C MET A 182 4.96 -20.04 7.50
N SER A 183 6.09 -19.35 7.44
CA SER A 183 6.62 -18.51 8.52
C SER A 183 7.00 -17.14 8.01
N ILE A 184 6.99 -16.15 8.91
CA ILE A 184 7.38 -14.77 8.60
C ILE A 184 8.71 -14.46 9.26
N PHE A 185 9.58 -13.78 8.52
CA PHE A 185 10.89 -13.39 8.98
C PHE A 185 11.14 -11.90 8.77
N ILE A 186 11.90 -11.27 9.68
CA ILE A 186 12.56 -9.99 9.43
C ILE A 186 13.89 -10.26 8.75
N VAL A 187 14.10 -9.69 7.57
CA VAL A 187 15.36 -9.78 6.83
C VAL A 187 16.05 -8.42 6.89
N ASP A 188 17.29 -8.39 7.39
CA ASP A 188 18.18 -7.25 7.28
C ASP A 188 18.71 -7.19 5.84
N LEU A 189 18.28 -6.18 5.08
CA LEU A 189 18.59 -6.04 3.66
C LEU A 189 20.08 -5.67 3.44
N HIS A 190 20.69 -4.90 4.35
CA HIS A 190 22.11 -4.56 4.25
C HIS A 190 22.98 -5.80 4.35
N HIS A 191 22.60 -6.76 5.19
CA HIS A 191 23.31 -8.02 5.33
C HIS A 191 22.96 -8.99 4.18
N ALA A 192 21.71 -9.06 3.76
CA ALA A 192 21.22 -10.08 2.81
C ALA A 192 21.69 -9.82 1.37
N ILE A 193 21.65 -8.57 0.91
CA ILE A 193 22.00 -8.20 -0.48
C ILE A 193 23.47 -8.47 -0.71
N GLY A 194 23.77 -9.32 -1.70
CA GLY A 194 25.13 -9.78 -2.00
C GLY A 194 25.60 -10.99 -1.15
N ASN A 195 24.87 -11.35 -0.08
CA ASN A 195 25.15 -12.50 0.78
C ASN A 195 24.03 -13.53 0.72
N GLY A 196 23.78 -14.08 -0.46
CA GLY A 196 22.70 -15.04 -0.70
C GLY A 196 21.39 -14.41 -1.18
N MET A 197 21.32 -13.08 -1.30
CA MET A 197 20.18 -12.38 -1.92
C MET A 197 20.65 -11.53 -3.09
N THR A 198 19.99 -11.71 -4.25
CA THR A 198 20.18 -10.88 -5.44
C THR A 198 18.90 -10.10 -5.73
N VAL A 199 19.04 -8.80 -6.00
CA VAL A 199 17.95 -7.89 -6.36
C VAL A 199 18.05 -7.54 -7.85
N ARG A 200 16.95 -7.72 -8.59
CA ARG A 200 16.85 -7.34 -10.00
C ARG A 200 15.67 -6.38 -10.18
N PRO A 201 15.91 -5.11 -10.56
CA PRO A 201 14.84 -4.17 -10.85
C PRO A 201 13.98 -4.63 -12.04
N ILE A 202 12.66 -4.40 -11.94
CA ILE A 202 11.69 -4.66 -13.01
C ILE A 202 11.28 -3.31 -13.61
N PRO A 203 11.55 -3.05 -14.89
CA PRO A 203 11.07 -1.83 -15.56
C PRO A 203 9.53 -1.84 -15.65
N ASN A 204 8.90 -0.90 -14.97
CA ASN A 204 7.44 -0.75 -14.88
C ASN A 204 6.98 0.59 -15.44
N MET A 205 5.68 0.72 -15.70
CA MET A 205 5.05 1.99 -16.07
C MET A 205 4.90 2.95 -14.88
N VAL A 206 4.96 2.43 -13.65
CA VAL A 206 4.82 3.14 -12.37
C VAL A 206 5.42 2.28 -11.25
N ASN A 207 5.67 2.83 -10.07
CA ASN A 207 6.30 2.10 -8.96
C ASN A 207 7.66 1.53 -9.39
N HIS A 208 8.54 2.46 -9.81
CA HIS A 208 9.79 2.16 -10.50
C HIS A 208 10.80 1.37 -9.65
N GLU A 209 10.64 1.37 -8.34
CA GLU A 209 11.44 0.64 -7.35
C GLU A 209 10.97 -0.80 -7.09
N THR A 210 10.27 -1.39 -8.06
CA THR A 210 9.79 -2.79 -8.00
C THR A 210 10.87 -3.78 -8.48
N ASN A 211 10.98 -4.91 -7.80
CA ASN A 211 12.07 -5.86 -8.01
C ASN A 211 11.62 -7.32 -8.08
N GLU A 212 12.46 -8.16 -8.72
CA GLU A 212 12.61 -9.58 -8.45
C GLU A 212 13.70 -9.79 -7.41
N LEU A 213 13.50 -10.76 -6.52
CA LEU A 213 14.45 -11.18 -5.50
C LEU A 213 14.76 -12.67 -5.68
N PHE A 214 16.04 -13.00 -5.67
CA PHE A 214 16.51 -14.38 -5.71
C PHE A 214 17.25 -14.69 -4.41
N PHE A 215 16.91 -15.82 -3.79
CA PHE A 215 17.55 -16.31 -2.58
C PHE A 215 18.29 -17.62 -2.91
N ASP A 216 19.61 -17.60 -2.68
CA ASP A 216 20.50 -18.75 -2.85
C ASP A 216 21.29 -18.92 -1.57
N ASN A 217 20.81 -19.85 -0.72
CA ASN A 217 21.38 -20.13 0.59
C ASN A 217 21.54 -18.90 1.48
N LEU A 218 20.59 -17.95 1.43
CA LEU A 218 20.57 -16.80 2.33
C LEU A 218 20.40 -17.30 3.77
N GLU A 219 21.37 -17.00 4.62
CA GLU A 219 21.32 -17.31 6.04
C GLU A 219 20.82 -16.12 6.85
N ILE A 220 19.79 -16.34 7.68
CA ILE A 220 19.29 -15.37 8.63
C ILE A 220 19.24 -15.96 10.03
N PRO A 221 19.45 -15.16 11.11
CA PRO A 221 19.33 -15.64 12.49
C PRO A 221 17.96 -16.22 12.79
N ALA A 222 17.88 -17.28 13.60
CA ALA A 222 16.62 -17.89 13.99
C ALA A 222 15.72 -16.92 14.80
N GLU A 223 16.32 -15.99 15.52
CA GLU A 223 15.63 -14.94 16.26
C GLU A 223 14.88 -13.94 15.38
N ASN A 224 15.11 -13.93 14.06
CA ASN A 224 14.41 -13.10 13.10
C ASN A 224 13.03 -13.68 12.69
N LEU A 225 12.68 -14.88 13.16
CA LEU A 225 11.34 -15.43 13.03
C LEU A 225 10.33 -14.56 13.81
N ILE A 226 9.26 -14.11 13.18
CA ILE A 226 8.18 -13.37 13.83
C ILE A 226 7.09 -14.36 14.27
N GLY A 227 6.79 -14.37 15.56
CA GLY A 227 5.78 -15.27 16.14
C GLY A 227 6.20 -16.74 16.11
N GLU A 228 5.24 -17.63 15.86
CA GLU A 228 5.43 -19.08 15.86
C GLU A 228 5.71 -19.60 14.46
N GLU A 229 6.63 -20.57 14.37
CA GLU A 229 6.93 -21.27 13.11
C GLU A 229 5.68 -21.96 12.56
N GLY A 230 5.45 -21.82 11.26
CA GLY A 230 4.31 -22.43 10.57
C GLY A 230 3.01 -21.59 10.61
N GLN A 231 2.94 -20.50 11.38
CA GLN A 231 1.76 -19.64 11.52
C GLN A 231 1.80 -18.37 10.65
N GLY A 232 2.82 -18.20 9.84
CA GLY A 232 3.09 -16.97 9.09
C GLY A 232 1.96 -16.55 8.15
N PHE A 233 1.23 -17.48 7.56
CA PHE A 233 0.10 -17.15 6.70
C PHE A 233 -1.04 -16.45 7.46
N LYS A 234 -1.34 -16.91 8.68
CA LYS A 234 -2.33 -16.26 9.54
C LYS A 234 -1.89 -14.84 9.90
N TYR A 235 -0.63 -14.67 10.28
CA TYR A 235 -0.08 -13.38 10.69
C TYR A 235 -0.06 -12.36 9.55
N ILE A 236 0.23 -12.79 8.31
CA ILE A 236 0.20 -11.89 7.18
C ILE A 236 -1.22 -11.46 6.81
N LEU A 237 -2.20 -12.35 6.95
CA LEU A 237 -3.62 -12.02 6.72
C LEU A 237 -4.12 -10.92 7.66
N ASP A 238 -3.67 -10.92 8.92
CA ASP A 238 -4.02 -9.88 9.90
C ASP A 238 -3.48 -8.50 9.45
N GLY A 239 -2.30 -8.47 8.83
CA GLY A 239 -1.71 -7.27 8.23
C GLY A 239 -2.43 -6.79 6.98
N LEU A 240 -2.96 -7.71 6.17
CA LEU A 240 -3.60 -7.38 4.89
C LEU A 240 -4.90 -6.57 5.01
N ASN A 241 -5.61 -6.62 6.14
CA ASN A 241 -6.78 -5.78 6.34
C ASN A 241 -6.40 -4.31 6.53
N ALA A 242 -5.31 -4.05 7.27
CA ALA A 242 -4.74 -2.70 7.39
C ALA A 242 -4.25 -2.19 6.04
N GLU A 243 -3.50 -3.01 5.30
CA GLU A 243 -3.02 -2.69 3.96
C GLU A 243 -4.17 -2.30 3.02
N ARG A 244 -5.23 -3.11 2.93
CA ARG A 244 -6.40 -2.82 2.08
C ARG A 244 -7.07 -1.50 2.44
N THR A 245 -7.17 -1.20 3.74
CA THR A 245 -7.78 0.03 4.24
C THR A 245 -6.93 1.26 3.91
N LEU A 246 -5.60 1.18 4.05
CA LEU A 246 -4.67 2.24 3.69
C LEU A 246 -4.64 2.47 2.18
N ILE A 247 -4.60 1.41 1.36
CA ILE A 247 -4.68 1.52 -0.10
C ILE A 247 -6.03 2.12 -0.54
N ALA A 248 -7.14 1.79 0.13
CA ALA A 248 -8.43 2.44 -0.14
C ALA A 248 -8.34 3.95 0.11
N ALA A 249 -7.66 4.38 1.18
CA ALA A 249 -7.47 5.80 1.47
C ALA A 249 -6.62 6.53 0.41
N GLU A 250 -5.57 5.88 -0.09
CA GLU A 250 -4.76 6.38 -1.21
C GLU A 250 -5.60 6.59 -2.46
N CYS A 251 -6.41 5.57 -2.83
CA CYS A 251 -7.35 5.67 -3.96
C CYS A 251 -8.33 6.83 -3.78
N ILE A 252 -8.87 7.02 -2.57
CA ILE A 252 -9.80 8.12 -2.27
C ILE A 252 -9.09 9.47 -2.45
N GLY A 253 -7.86 9.60 -1.95
CA GLY A 253 -7.03 10.78 -2.16
C GLY A 253 -6.79 11.09 -3.63
N ASP A 254 -6.43 10.07 -4.43
CA ASP A 254 -6.31 10.19 -5.88
C ASP A 254 -7.64 10.60 -6.53
N GLY A 255 -8.75 9.97 -6.12
CA GLY A 255 -10.08 10.31 -6.60
C GLY A 255 -10.43 11.77 -6.42
N TYR A 256 -10.19 12.32 -5.22
CA TYR A 256 -10.39 13.76 -4.95
C TYR A 256 -9.46 14.62 -5.80
N TRP A 257 -8.17 14.24 -5.92
CA TRP A 257 -7.23 14.97 -6.76
C TRP A 257 -7.71 15.07 -8.21
N PHE A 258 -8.18 13.97 -8.80
CA PHE A 258 -8.71 13.97 -10.17
C PHE A 258 -9.97 14.79 -10.31
N VAL A 259 -10.91 14.69 -9.36
CA VAL A 259 -12.15 15.46 -9.37
C VAL A 259 -11.87 16.96 -9.25
N ASP A 260 -10.99 17.36 -8.33
CA ASP A 260 -10.59 18.77 -8.14
C ASP A 260 -9.89 19.29 -9.41
N LYS A 261 -8.94 18.53 -9.97
CA LYS A 261 -8.17 18.88 -11.16
C LYS A 261 -9.08 19.08 -12.39
N VAL A 262 -9.97 18.12 -12.66
CA VAL A 262 -10.86 18.19 -13.81
C VAL A 262 -11.94 19.26 -13.62
N SER A 263 -12.43 19.45 -12.40
CA SER A 263 -13.47 20.46 -12.11
C SER A 263 -12.94 21.87 -12.36
N GLN A 264 -11.68 22.14 -12.04
CA GLN A 264 -11.06 23.42 -12.37
C GLN A 264 -10.86 23.57 -13.87
N TYR A 265 -10.28 22.54 -14.52
CA TYR A 265 -9.98 22.59 -15.95
C TYR A 265 -11.24 22.83 -16.81
N VAL A 266 -12.36 22.17 -16.53
CA VAL A 266 -13.59 22.31 -17.33
C VAL A 266 -14.31 23.65 -17.14
N LYS A 267 -14.02 24.38 -16.03
CA LYS A 267 -14.48 25.76 -15.82
C LYS A 267 -13.70 26.74 -16.68
N ASP A 268 -12.41 26.50 -16.87
CA ASP A 268 -11.49 27.43 -17.56
C ASP A 268 -11.41 27.17 -19.06
N ARG A 269 -11.59 25.91 -19.48
CA ARG A 269 -11.47 25.51 -20.88
C ARG A 269 -12.71 25.95 -21.70
N VAL A 270 -12.50 26.90 -22.59
CA VAL A 270 -13.55 27.42 -23.49
C VAL A 270 -13.46 26.72 -24.85
N VAL A 271 -14.58 26.15 -25.31
CA VAL A 271 -14.76 25.59 -26.67
C VAL A 271 -16.13 26.03 -27.17
N PHE A 272 -16.22 26.42 -28.45
CA PHE A 272 -17.43 26.99 -29.04
C PHE A 272 -18.05 28.15 -28.22
N GLY A 273 -17.17 29.03 -27.69
CA GLY A 273 -17.56 30.26 -27.01
C GLY A 273 -18.07 30.13 -25.57
N ARG A 274 -17.99 28.93 -24.97
CA ARG A 274 -18.38 28.69 -23.55
C ARG A 274 -17.49 27.67 -22.87
N PRO A 275 -17.38 27.70 -21.51
CA PRO A 275 -16.71 26.67 -20.76
C PRO A 275 -17.29 25.28 -21.04
N ILE A 276 -16.42 24.28 -21.22
CA ILE A 276 -16.87 22.90 -21.50
C ILE A 276 -17.64 22.30 -20.33
N GLY A 277 -17.40 22.78 -19.10
CA GLY A 277 -18.14 22.42 -17.90
C GLY A 277 -19.62 22.78 -17.90
N GLN A 278 -20.11 23.57 -18.89
CA GLN A 278 -21.54 23.85 -19.06
C GLN A 278 -22.29 22.70 -19.79
N ASN A 279 -21.59 21.67 -20.25
CA ASN A 279 -22.21 20.55 -20.92
C ASN A 279 -22.52 19.41 -19.93
N GLN A 280 -23.76 18.89 -19.91
CA GLN A 280 -24.16 17.78 -19.04
C GLN A 280 -23.33 16.51 -19.29
N GLY A 281 -22.90 16.27 -20.55
CA GLY A 281 -22.00 15.18 -20.89
C GLY A 281 -20.61 15.28 -20.24
N VAL A 282 -20.23 16.45 -19.72
CA VAL A 282 -19.01 16.71 -18.93
C VAL A 282 -19.31 16.70 -17.43
N GLN A 283 -20.40 17.38 -17.02
CA GLN A 283 -20.77 17.50 -15.60
C GLN A 283 -21.11 16.16 -14.96
N PHE A 284 -21.93 15.33 -15.63
CA PHE A 284 -22.49 14.13 -15.03
C PHE A 284 -21.42 13.06 -14.72
N PRO A 285 -20.45 12.75 -15.60
CA PRO A 285 -19.37 11.85 -15.25
C PRO A 285 -18.52 12.33 -14.07
N ILE A 286 -18.20 13.64 -13.99
CA ILE A 286 -17.44 14.21 -12.87
C ILE A 286 -18.25 14.10 -11.57
N ALA A 287 -19.53 14.46 -11.58
CA ALA A 287 -20.41 14.35 -10.42
C ALA A 287 -20.56 12.89 -9.94
N ARG A 288 -20.68 11.93 -10.87
CA ARG A 288 -20.73 10.50 -10.52
C ARG A 288 -19.45 10.02 -9.91
N ALA A 289 -18.28 10.38 -10.46
CA ALA A 289 -16.99 10.05 -9.90
C ALA A 289 -16.85 10.58 -8.47
N PHE A 290 -17.24 11.84 -8.23
CA PHE A 290 -17.24 12.41 -6.88
C PHE A 290 -18.13 11.61 -5.91
N ILE A 291 -19.38 11.29 -6.30
CA ILE A 291 -20.29 10.50 -5.45
C ILE A 291 -19.68 9.13 -5.11
N ASN A 292 -19.03 8.47 -6.05
CA ASN A 292 -18.40 7.17 -5.83
C ASN A 292 -17.19 7.27 -4.88
N VAL A 293 -16.39 8.35 -4.99
CA VAL A 293 -15.29 8.62 -4.04
C VAL A 293 -15.82 8.83 -2.62
N GLU A 294 -16.90 9.62 -2.45
CA GLU A 294 -17.57 9.82 -1.15
C GLU A 294 -18.09 8.50 -0.56
N ALA A 295 -18.74 7.67 -1.37
CA ALA A 295 -19.23 6.37 -0.93
C ALA A 295 -18.11 5.42 -0.50
N ALA A 296 -17.01 5.41 -1.26
CA ALA A 296 -15.81 4.65 -0.91
C ALA A 296 -15.16 5.15 0.39
N SER A 297 -15.14 6.47 0.61
CA SER A 297 -14.62 7.08 1.83
C SER A 297 -15.40 6.64 3.07
N LEU A 298 -16.72 6.59 3.00
CA LEU A 298 -17.56 6.08 4.10
C LEU A 298 -17.26 4.62 4.44
N MET A 299 -17.10 3.77 3.43
CA MET A 299 -16.75 2.35 3.62
C MET A 299 -15.34 2.19 4.22
N ARG A 300 -14.36 3.00 3.80
CA ARG A 300 -13.01 3.00 4.36
C ARG A 300 -13.01 3.38 5.84
N PHE A 301 -13.78 4.41 6.24
CA PHE A 301 -13.89 4.78 7.65
C PHE A 301 -14.55 3.68 8.49
N ASP A 302 -15.54 2.96 7.96
CA ASP A 302 -16.13 1.82 8.67
C ASP A 302 -15.10 0.70 8.86
N ALA A 303 -14.31 0.38 7.81
CA ALA A 303 -13.25 -0.62 7.91
C ALA A 303 -12.17 -0.24 8.94
N ALA A 304 -11.71 1.01 8.92
CA ALA A 304 -10.67 1.51 9.81
C ALA A 304 -11.13 1.53 11.27
N ARG A 305 -12.33 2.05 11.57
CA ARG A 305 -12.88 2.08 12.93
C ARG A 305 -13.06 0.68 13.52
N ARG A 306 -13.53 -0.28 12.72
CA ARG A 306 -13.64 -1.68 13.17
C ARG A 306 -12.28 -2.29 13.49
N PHE A 307 -11.27 -1.98 12.65
CA PHE A 307 -9.91 -2.43 12.90
C PHE A 307 -9.37 -1.88 14.22
N ASP A 308 -9.56 -0.57 14.49
CA ASP A 308 -9.13 0.10 15.71
C ASP A 308 -9.87 -0.41 16.95
N ALA A 309 -11.15 -0.77 16.80
CA ALA A 309 -11.96 -1.38 17.84
C ALA A 309 -11.67 -2.90 18.04
N HIS A 310 -10.72 -3.48 17.32
CA HIS A 310 -10.43 -4.92 17.30
C HIS A 310 -11.63 -5.81 16.91
N GLU A 311 -12.55 -5.26 16.11
CA GLU A 311 -13.70 -5.97 15.55
C GLU A 311 -13.33 -6.65 14.21
N PRO A 312 -14.07 -7.71 13.80
CA PRO A 312 -13.93 -8.28 12.46
C PRO A 312 -14.17 -7.23 11.36
N CYS A 313 -13.16 -6.93 10.57
CA CYS A 313 -13.20 -5.88 9.54
C CYS A 313 -12.88 -6.38 8.12
N GLY A 314 -12.64 -7.68 7.94
CA GLY A 314 -12.18 -8.23 6.65
C GLY A 314 -13.15 -7.96 5.49
N ALA A 315 -14.47 -8.04 5.73
CA ALA A 315 -15.47 -7.71 4.72
C ALA A 315 -15.39 -6.24 4.31
N GLN A 316 -15.37 -5.33 5.29
CA GLN A 316 -15.32 -3.90 5.07
C GLN A 316 -14.02 -3.47 4.39
N ALA A 317 -12.88 -4.01 4.81
CA ALA A 317 -11.57 -3.71 4.21
C ALA A 317 -11.52 -4.13 2.72
N ASN A 318 -12.07 -5.31 2.38
CA ASN A 318 -12.19 -5.75 0.99
C ASN A 318 -13.13 -4.85 0.17
N MET A 319 -14.32 -4.56 0.69
CA MET A 319 -15.29 -3.68 0.00
C MET A 319 -14.76 -2.26 -0.15
N ALA A 320 -14.13 -1.70 0.88
CA ALA A 320 -13.51 -0.38 0.82
C ALA A 320 -12.44 -0.29 -0.28
N LYS A 321 -11.55 -1.29 -0.34
CA LYS A 321 -10.50 -1.34 -1.37
C LYS A 321 -11.08 -1.43 -2.78
N LEU A 322 -12.09 -2.27 -3.00
CA LEU A 322 -12.73 -2.40 -4.30
C LEU A 322 -13.39 -1.08 -4.73
N LEU A 323 -14.28 -0.55 -3.88
CA LEU A 323 -15.00 0.69 -4.16
C LEU A 323 -14.06 1.86 -4.41
N ALA A 324 -13.01 2.00 -3.59
CA ALA A 324 -12.06 3.10 -3.73
C ALA A 324 -11.21 2.99 -5.00
N ALA A 325 -10.74 1.79 -5.35
CA ALA A 325 -9.97 1.55 -6.57
C ALA A 325 -10.84 1.84 -7.82
N ASP A 326 -12.10 1.42 -7.84
CA ASP A 326 -13.01 1.67 -8.95
C ASP A 326 -13.36 3.16 -9.05
N ALA A 327 -13.64 3.83 -7.92
CA ALA A 327 -13.95 5.26 -7.88
C ALA A 327 -12.79 6.13 -8.36
N SER A 328 -11.57 5.86 -7.91
CA SER A 328 -10.39 6.61 -8.36
C SER A 328 -10.09 6.37 -9.83
N TRP A 329 -10.28 5.14 -10.31
CA TRP A 329 -10.13 4.80 -11.73
C TRP A 329 -11.17 5.50 -12.62
N GLU A 330 -12.43 5.57 -12.18
CA GLU A 330 -13.47 6.33 -12.87
C GLU A 330 -13.14 7.84 -12.92
N ALA A 331 -12.70 8.40 -11.78
CA ALA A 331 -12.28 9.80 -11.69
C ALA A 331 -11.09 10.10 -12.60
N ALA A 332 -10.09 9.20 -12.65
CA ALA A 332 -8.92 9.30 -13.52
C ALA A 332 -9.29 9.30 -14.99
N ASN A 333 -10.21 8.40 -15.41
CA ASN A 333 -10.69 8.34 -16.78
C ASN A 333 -11.46 9.62 -17.16
N ALA A 334 -12.33 10.13 -16.29
CA ALA A 334 -13.05 11.38 -16.53
C ALA A 334 -12.07 12.56 -16.64
N CYS A 335 -11.08 12.62 -15.75
CA CYS A 335 -10.06 13.68 -15.76
C CYS A 335 -9.25 13.66 -17.05
N LEU A 336 -8.69 12.52 -17.44
CA LEU A 336 -7.93 12.37 -18.68
C LEU A 336 -8.79 12.70 -19.91
N GLN A 337 -10.01 12.17 -19.98
CA GLN A 337 -10.93 12.39 -21.09
C GLN A 337 -11.24 13.87 -21.30
N PHE A 338 -11.56 14.60 -20.23
CA PHE A 338 -11.98 16.01 -20.37
C PHE A 338 -10.81 16.98 -20.50
N HIS A 339 -9.58 16.60 -20.14
CA HIS A 339 -8.39 17.34 -20.53
C HIS A 339 -8.06 17.16 -22.03
N GLY A 340 -8.58 16.11 -22.68
CA GLY A 340 -8.25 15.81 -24.08
C GLY A 340 -6.74 15.63 -24.29
N GLY A 341 -6.18 16.23 -25.33
CA GLY A 341 -4.74 16.16 -25.60
C GLY A 341 -3.86 16.64 -24.44
N PHE A 342 -4.31 17.61 -23.66
CA PHE A 342 -3.58 18.10 -22.49
C PHE A 342 -3.50 17.10 -21.36
N GLY A 343 -4.40 16.11 -21.29
CA GLY A 343 -4.32 15.02 -20.32
C GLY A 343 -3.14 14.08 -20.54
N PHE A 344 -2.57 14.06 -21.75
CA PHE A 344 -1.37 13.29 -22.10
C PHE A 344 -0.07 14.07 -21.89
N ALA A 345 -0.15 15.39 -21.69
CA ALA A 345 1.03 16.23 -21.50
C ALA A 345 1.51 16.13 -20.05
N CYS A 346 2.80 15.79 -19.86
CA CYS A 346 3.41 15.58 -18.54
C CYS A 346 3.24 16.80 -17.62
N GLU A 347 3.27 18.02 -18.17
CA GLU A 347 3.11 19.27 -17.40
C GLU A 347 1.78 19.41 -16.64
N TYR A 348 0.75 18.64 -17.04
CA TYR A 348 -0.56 18.63 -16.36
C TYR A 348 -0.65 17.62 -15.22
N ASP A 349 0.32 16.70 -15.07
CA ASP A 349 0.35 15.61 -14.08
C ASP A 349 -0.78 14.57 -14.20
N VAL A 350 -1.73 14.77 -15.09
CA VAL A 350 -2.89 13.86 -15.24
C VAL A 350 -2.43 12.47 -15.66
N GLU A 351 -1.52 12.37 -16.65
CA GLU A 351 -1.03 11.09 -17.15
C GLU A 351 -0.21 10.33 -16.09
N ARG A 352 0.61 11.03 -15.27
CA ARG A 352 1.38 10.44 -14.17
C ARG A 352 0.44 9.84 -13.12
N LYS A 353 -0.48 10.65 -12.60
CA LYS A 353 -1.48 10.21 -11.60
C LYS A 353 -2.39 9.11 -12.16
N PHE A 354 -2.72 9.14 -13.46
CA PHE A 354 -3.49 8.10 -14.14
C PHE A 354 -2.75 6.75 -14.10
N ARG A 355 -1.44 6.72 -14.35
CA ARG A 355 -0.62 5.52 -14.23
C ARG A 355 -0.52 5.04 -12.77
N GLU A 356 -0.36 5.95 -11.81
CA GLU A 356 -0.29 5.64 -10.38
C GLU A 356 -1.57 4.97 -9.91
N THR A 357 -2.73 5.58 -10.12
CA THR A 357 -4.01 5.04 -9.66
C THR A 357 -4.40 3.72 -10.35
N ARG A 358 -3.92 3.47 -11.59
CA ARG A 358 -4.18 2.20 -12.29
C ARG A 358 -3.63 0.99 -11.56
N LEU A 359 -2.53 1.16 -10.83
CA LEU A 359 -1.92 0.09 -10.04
C LEU A 359 -2.93 -0.53 -9.04
N TYR A 360 -3.76 0.27 -8.43
CA TYR A 360 -4.70 -0.16 -7.39
C TYR A 360 -5.82 -1.09 -7.91
N GLN A 361 -6.07 -1.15 -9.20
CA GLN A 361 -6.99 -2.16 -9.78
C GLN A 361 -6.42 -3.58 -9.69
N VAL A 362 -5.11 -3.72 -9.50
CA VAL A 362 -4.39 -4.99 -9.49
C VAL A 362 -3.81 -5.32 -8.12
N ALA A 363 -3.22 -4.33 -7.43
CA ALA A 363 -2.52 -4.48 -6.16
C ALA A 363 -3.33 -3.83 -5.00
N PRO A 364 -3.16 -4.33 -3.77
CA PRO A 364 -2.44 -5.51 -3.31
C PRO A 364 -3.22 -6.81 -3.55
N ILE A 365 -4.50 -6.70 -3.90
CA ILE A 365 -5.41 -7.80 -4.17
C ILE A 365 -6.27 -7.45 -5.39
N SER A 366 -6.45 -8.43 -6.29
CA SER A 366 -7.25 -8.22 -7.50
C SER A 366 -8.75 -8.06 -7.18
N THR A 367 -9.43 -7.25 -7.99
CA THR A 367 -10.89 -7.07 -7.96
C THR A 367 -11.63 -8.41 -7.96
N ASN A 368 -11.20 -9.34 -8.81
CA ASN A 368 -11.84 -10.66 -8.92
C ASN A 368 -11.79 -11.46 -7.60
N LEU A 369 -10.66 -11.42 -6.89
CA LEU A 369 -10.53 -12.13 -5.62
C LEU A 369 -11.40 -11.50 -4.53
N ILE A 370 -11.54 -10.17 -4.51
CA ILE A 370 -12.45 -9.47 -3.60
C ILE A 370 -13.91 -9.86 -3.89
N LEU A 371 -14.32 -9.87 -5.15
CA LEU A 371 -15.68 -10.26 -5.54
C LEU A 371 -15.97 -11.72 -5.17
N SER A 372 -15.02 -12.63 -5.41
CA SER A 372 -15.14 -14.02 -4.97
C SER A 372 -15.27 -14.14 -3.45
N TYR A 373 -14.48 -13.38 -2.69
CA TYR A 373 -14.58 -13.36 -1.23
C TYR A 373 -15.96 -12.89 -0.76
N VAL A 374 -16.50 -11.81 -1.32
CA VAL A 374 -17.82 -11.28 -0.99
C VAL A 374 -18.92 -12.28 -1.35
N ALA A 375 -18.84 -12.88 -2.55
CA ALA A 375 -19.81 -13.88 -3.01
C ALA A 375 -19.83 -15.11 -2.09
N GLU A 376 -18.67 -15.67 -1.79
CA GLU A 376 -18.56 -16.92 -1.01
C GLU A 376 -18.79 -16.69 0.49
N HIS A 377 -18.13 -15.70 1.08
CA HIS A 377 -18.09 -15.56 2.56
C HIS A 377 -19.14 -14.60 3.13
N ILE A 378 -19.68 -13.67 2.32
CA ILE A 378 -20.68 -12.71 2.79
C ILE A 378 -22.06 -13.10 2.30
N LEU A 379 -22.21 -13.47 1.03
CA LEU A 379 -23.50 -13.85 0.43
C LEU A 379 -23.80 -15.34 0.52
N GLY A 380 -22.84 -16.17 0.92
CA GLY A 380 -23.01 -17.63 1.04
C GLY A 380 -23.19 -18.35 -0.30
N LEU A 381 -22.73 -17.75 -1.40
CA LEU A 381 -22.79 -18.38 -2.72
C LEU A 381 -21.79 -19.55 -2.83
N PRO A 382 -22.07 -20.56 -3.68
CA PRO A 382 -21.16 -21.66 -3.89
C PRO A 382 -19.78 -21.19 -4.37
N ARG A 383 -18.73 -21.85 -3.89
CA ARG A 383 -17.35 -21.58 -4.29
C ARG A 383 -17.17 -21.81 -5.79
N SER A 384 -16.46 -20.89 -6.44
CA SER A 384 -16.28 -20.92 -7.91
C SER A 384 -15.04 -21.69 -8.37
N PHE A 385 -14.06 -21.98 -7.47
CA PHE A 385 -12.81 -22.69 -7.78
C PHE A 385 -12.22 -23.44 -6.57
#